data_309b4a2d06b4c94a56b0c7886c91cffd
#
_entry.id   309b4a2d06b4c94a56b0c7886c91cffd
#
_cell.length_a   1.000
_cell.length_b   1.000
_cell.length_c   1.000
_cell.angle_alpha   90.00
_cell.angle_beta   90.00
_cell.angle_gamma   90.00
#
_symmetry.space_group_name_H-M   'P 1'
#
loop_
_entity.id
_entity.type
_entity.pdbx_description
1 polymer ?
#
loop_
_entity_poly.entity_id
_entity_poly.type
_entity_poly.pdbx_seq_one_letter_code
_entity_poly.pdbx_strand_id
1 'polypeptide(L)'
;MDVSRVCIYLGNTHLYSPTCVLYNLFFNSNQMDTLQPISPSELIINPDGSIFHLHVKPGQLADKVILVGDPGRVPMVAAHFDTCECDVSSREFRTMTGTFRGKRISVVSTGIGCDNIDIVLNELDALANIDFATRTLRPELRRLEIVRLGTCGGLQPFTPVGTFVASEVSIGFDGLLNFYADRNRVAELPFEQAFRAHMNWHGEQCIAYPYVVHADKELLDRIAADDMVRGITVACGGFYGPQGRRLRLPLADPEANRKLEAFTYGGLHVTNFEMESSAVAGLSLMLGHKAMTCCMVIANRVAGKADAEYKNSIDKLIRLVLERI
;
A
#
# COMPACT_ATOMS: atom_id res chain seq x y z
N MET A 1 4.76 -44.53 -7.15
CA MET A 1 4.94 -45.14 -5.82
C MET A 1 3.92 -44.51 -4.88
N ASP A 2 2.98 -45.31 -4.46
CA ASP A 2 1.83 -44.92 -3.64
C ASP A 2 2.26 -44.76 -2.18
N VAL A 3 2.05 -43.59 -1.59
CA VAL A 3 2.43 -43.25 -0.21
C VAL A 3 1.20 -43.19 0.70
N SER A 4 0.23 -44.06 0.47
CA SER A 4 -0.90 -44.28 1.37
C SER A 4 -0.68 -45.54 2.23
N ARG A 5 -0.48 -45.31 3.54
CA ARG A 5 -0.52 -46.24 4.66
C ARG A 5 0.80 -46.50 5.39
N VAL A 6 1.02 -45.72 6.44
CA VAL A 6 1.53 -46.23 7.71
C VAL A 6 0.80 -45.50 8.85
N CYS A 7 -0.21 -46.12 9.43
CA CYS A 7 -0.73 -45.76 10.74
C CYS A 7 0.00 -46.62 11.78
N ILE A 8 0.75 -45.97 12.68
CA ILE A 8 1.25 -46.61 13.91
C ILE A 8 0.48 -46.00 15.07
N TYR A 9 -0.32 -46.84 15.74
CA TYR A 9 -0.95 -46.52 17.03
C TYR A 9 0.09 -46.54 18.13
N LEU A 10 0.31 -45.41 18.80
CA LEU A 10 0.88 -45.37 20.16
C LEU A 10 0.01 -44.42 20.97
N GLY A 11 -0.38 -44.91 22.16
CA GLY A 11 -1.38 -44.35 23.03
C GLY A 11 -1.05 -42.98 23.62
N ASN A 12 -2.15 -42.30 23.94
CA ASN A 12 -2.32 -41.12 24.81
C ASN A 12 -1.09 -40.21 25.04
N THR A 13 -0.88 -39.26 24.15
CA THR A 13 -0.39 -37.91 24.42
C THR A 13 -0.60 -37.05 23.15
N HIS A 14 -0.94 -35.79 23.33
CA HIS A 14 -1.35 -34.79 22.35
C HIS A 14 -0.78 -34.96 20.93
N LEU A 15 -1.65 -35.20 19.97
CA LEU A 15 -1.38 -35.26 18.53
C LEU A 15 -0.96 -33.88 18.00
N TYR A 16 0.31 -33.69 17.77
CA TYR A 16 0.79 -32.68 16.83
C TYR A 16 0.54 -33.17 15.41
N SER A 17 -0.24 -32.43 14.63
CA SER A 17 -0.52 -32.71 13.22
C SER A 17 0.79 -32.74 12.41
N PRO A 18 0.96 -33.66 11.44
CA PRO A 18 2.12 -33.67 10.51
C PRO A 18 2.33 -32.35 9.77
N THR A 19 1.29 -31.54 9.59
CA THR A 19 1.36 -30.16 9.08
C THR A 19 2.21 -29.23 9.96
N CYS A 20 2.27 -29.47 11.27
CA CYS A 20 3.06 -28.62 12.17
C CYS A 20 4.57 -28.87 12.08
N VAL A 21 5.00 -30.09 11.74
CA VAL A 21 6.42 -30.45 11.57
C VAL A 21 6.95 -29.95 10.22
N LEU A 22 6.13 -30.01 9.16
CA LEU A 22 6.49 -29.43 7.87
C LEU A 22 6.55 -27.90 7.95
N TYR A 23 5.65 -27.26 8.70
CA TYR A 23 5.66 -25.81 8.92
C TYR A 23 6.97 -25.32 9.58
N ASN A 24 7.47 -26.05 10.57
CA ASN A 24 8.74 -25.71 11.23
C ASN A 24 9.99 -25.97 10.36
N LEU A 25 9.93 -26.94 9.42
CA LEU A 25 11.03 -27.19 8.48
C LEU A 25 11.11 -26.13 7.37
N PHE A 26 9.97 -25.60 6.92
CA PHE A 26 9.93 -24.47 5.97
C PHE A 26 10.35 -23.13 6.61
N PHE A 27 10.05 -22.91 7.89
CA PHE A 27 10.51 -21.71 8.62
C PHE A 27 12.04 -21.68 8.83
N ASN A 28 12.68 -22.85 9.00
CA ASN A 28 14.13 -22.91 9.12
C ASN A 28 14.89 -22.73 7.80
N SER A 29 14.29 -23.02 6.64
CA SER A 29 14.92 -22.75 5.35
C SER A 29 14.98 -21.25 5.02
N ASN A 30 13.94 -20.47 5.39
CA ASN A 30 13.94 -19.02 5.19
C ASN A 30 14.93 -18.27 6.10
N GLN A 31 15.30 -18.81 7.28
CA GLN A 31 16.31 -18.19 8.14
C GLN A 31 17.74 -18.35 7.62
N MET A 32 18.04 -19.38 6.83
CA MET A 32 19.38 -19.53 6.24
C MET A 32 19.59 -18.62 5.01
N ASP A 33 18.53 -18.26 4.29
CA ASP A 33 18.62 -17.36 3.13
C ASP A 33 18.89 -15.89 3.52
N THR A 34 18.54 -15.47 4.72
CA THR A 34 18.73 -14.08 5.20
C THR A 34 20.19 -13.68 5.41
N LEU A 35 21.11 -14.65 5.51
CA LEU A 35 22.55 -14.42 5.68
C LEU A 35 23.34 -14.42 4.37
N GLN A 36 22.71 -14.82 3.27
CA GLN A 36 23.36 -14.79 1.95
C GLN A 36 23.28 -13.40 1.33
N PRO A 37 24.36 -12.90 0.72
CA PRO A 37 24.33 -11.63 0.02
C PRO A 37 23.35 -11.66 -1.15
N ILE A 38 22.49 -10.65 -1.22
CA ILE A 38 21.55 -10.46 -2.33
C ILE A 38 22.35 -10.18 -3.60
N SER A 39 22.02 -10.85 -4.70
CA SER A 39 22.76 -10.72 -5.96
C SER A 39 22.70 -9.29 -6.52
N PRO A 40 23.73 -8.84 -7.28
CA PRO A 40 23.70 -7.52 -7.91
C PRO A 40 22.56 -7.31 -8.91
N SER A 41 22.00 -8.38 -9.47
CA SER A 41 20.86 -8.31 -10.39
C SER A 41 19.53 -8.08 -9.69
N GLU A 42 19.43 -8.40 -8.40
CA GLU A 42 18.21 -8.22 -7.61
C GLU A 42 18.22 -6.95 -6.77
N LEU A 43 19.33 -6.67 -6.09
CA LEU A 43 19.55 -5.39 -5.43
C LEU A 43 20.53 -4.55 -6.27
N ILE A 44 20.01 -3.66 -7.11
CA ILE A 44 20.85 -2.80 -7.94
C ILE A 44 21.22 -1.55 -7.13
N ILE A 45 22.52 -1.32 -6.98
CA ILE A 45 23.08 -0.15 -6.29
C ILE A 45 23.86 0.65 -7.32
N ASN A 46 23.59 1.96 -7.42
CA ASN A 46 24.31 2.85 -8.32
C ASN A 46 25.78 3.04 -7.88
N PRO A 47 26.68 3.46 -8.80
CA PRO A 47 28.10 3.67 -8.47
C PRO A 47 28.34 4.67 -7.33
N ASP A 48 27.40 5.59 -7.11
CA ASP A 48 27.48 6.60 -6.01
C ASP A 48 26.96 6.07 -4.67
N GLY A 49 26.53 4.78 -4.60
CA GLY A 49 25.99 4.13 -3.41
C GLY A 49 24.51 4.38 -3.15
N SER A 50 23.78 5.00 -4.09
CA SER A 50 22.33 5.16 -4.01
C SER A 50 21.58 3.92 -4.53
N ILE A 51 20.33 3.74 -4.08
CA ILE A 51 19.43 2.70 -4.62
C ILE A 51 19.01 3.06 -6.07
N PHE A 52 18.65 2.07 -6.85
CA PHE A 52 18.59 2.18 -8.31
C PHE A 52 17.59 3.20 -8.85
N HIS A 53 16.32 3.11 -8.47
CA HIS A 53 15.28 4.00 -9.03
C HIS A 53 15.15 5.30 -8.26
N LEU A 54 15.10 5.25 -6.93
CA LEU A 54 14.92 6.42 -6.08
C LEU A 54 16.18 7.31 -6.03
N HIS A 55 17.36 6.80 -6.34
CA HIS A 55 18.67 7.47 -6.22
C HIS A 55 18.95 8.03 -4.81
N VAL A 56 18.28 7.49 -3.78
CA VAL A 56 18.46 7.85 -2.38
C VAL A 56 19.51 6.93 -1.73
N LYS A 57 20.27 7.46 -0.79
CA LYS A 57 21.24 6.70 0.01
C LYS A 57 20.63 6.32 1.36
N PRO A 58 21.06 5.21 2.01
CA PRO A 58 20.46 4.75 3.28
C PRO A 58 20.36 5.84 4.36
N GLY A 59 21.39 6.68 4.53
CA GLY A 59 21.40 7.76 5.51
C GLY A 59 20.44 8.92 5.21
N GLN A 60 19.92 9.02 3.99
CA GLN A 60 19.02 10.07 3.56
C GLN A 60 17.54 9.76 3.85
N LEU A 61 17.19 8.51 4.20
CA LEU A 61 15.81 8.09 4.49
C LEU A 61 15.48 8.27 5.98
N ALA A 62 14.37 8.96 6.28
CA ALA A 62 13.77 9.03 7.61
C ALA A 62 12.89 7.80 7.90
N ASP A 63 12.58 7.53 9.19
CA ASP A 63 11.64 6.48 9.56
C ASP A 63 10.17 6.86 9.31
N LYS A 64 9.87 8.16 9.28
CA LYS A 64 8.56 8.71 8.92
C LYS A 64 8.58 9.10 7.45
N VAL A 65 7.70 8.48 6.65
CA VAL A 65 7.67 8.65 5.20
C VAL A 65 6.28 9.08 4.74
N ILE A 66 6.23 10.17 4.01
CA ILE A 66 5.02 10.61 3.31
C ILE A 66 5.17 10.26 1.82
N LEU A 67 4.25 9.44 1.30
CA LEU A 67 4.18 9.12 -0.12
C LEU A 67 3.17 10.04 -0.82
N VAL A 68 3.54 10.55 -1.97
CA VAL A 68 2.66 11.34 -2.85
C VAL A 68 2.74 10.83 -4.29
N GLY A 69 1.64 10.88 -5.05
CA GLY A 69 1.68 10.44 -6.47
C GLY A 69 2.44 11.41 -7.37
N ASP A 70 2.14 12.69 -7.25
CA ASP A 70 2.68 13.78 -8.09
C ASP A 70 4.04 14.27 -7.57
N PRO A 71 5.13 14.22 -8.37
CA PRO A 71 6.42 14.80 -7.98
C PRO A 71 6.33 16.29 -7.61
N GLY A 72 5.41 17.04 -8.21
CA GLY A 72 5.14 18.44 -7.88
C GLY A 72 4.59 18.64 -6.46
N ARG A 73 4.03 17.59 -5.83
CA ARG A 73 3.54 17.65 -4.45
C ARG A 73 4.65 17.49 -3.41
N VAL A 74 5.80 16.91 -3.79
CA VAL A 74 6.95 16.77 -2.88
C VAL A 74 7.40 18.13 -2.32
N PRO A 75 7.69 19.16 -3.15
CA PRO A 75 8.05 20.46 -2.63
C PRO A 75 6.90 21.16 -1.88
N MET A 76 5.63 20.83 -2.16
CA MET A 76 4.50 21.39 -1.40
C MET A 76 4.51 20.89 0.05
N VAL A 77 4.82 19.62 0.28
CA VAL A 77 4.98 19.04 1.62
C VAL A 77 6.24 19.61 2.28
N ALA A 78 7.37 19.59 1.55
CA ALA A 78 8.66 20.04 2.07
C ALA A 78 8.70 21.56 2.37
N ALA A 79 7.81 22.36 1.79
CA ALA A 79 7.67 23.78 2.13
C ALA A 79 7.27 24.03 3.60
N HIS A 80 6.75 23.02 4.29
CA HIS A 80 6.46 23.08 5.73
C HIS A 80 7.63 22.63 6.61
N PHE A 81 8.73 22.12 6.04
CA PHE A 81 9.88 21.66 6.81
C PHE A 81 10.67 22.84 7.40
N ASP A 82 11.15 22.64 8.61
CA ASP A 82 12.05 23.60 9.28
C ASP A 82 13.44 23.59 8.63
N THR A 83 13.90 22.40 8.18
CA THR A 83 15.19 22.20 7.48
C THR A 83 15.00 21.23 6.32
N CYS A 84 15.88 21.32 5.32
CA CYS A 84 15.98 20.36 4.23
C CYS A 84 17.38 19.73 4.23
N GLU A 85 17.47 18.41 4.34
CA GLU A 85 18.72 17.65 4.38
C GLU A 85 19.13 17.16 2.99
N CYS A 86 18.16 16.75 2.16
CA CYS A 86 18.40 16.34 0.79
C CYS A 86 17.17 16.60 -0.10
N ASP A 87 17.45 16.79 -1.39
CA ASP A 87 16.47 16.85 -2.47
C ASP A 87 17.05 16.07 -3.65
N VAL A 88 16.50 14.90 -3.90
CA VAL A 88 16.95 13.95 -4.94
C VAL A 88 15.82 13.69 -5.90
N SER A 89 16.08 13.76 -7.19
CA SER A 89 15.08 13.50 -8.24
C SER A 89 15.64 12.54 -9.29
N SER A 90 14.88 11.50 -9.59
CA SER A 90 15.19 10.50 -10.61
C SER A 90 13.89 10.00 -11.22
N ARG A 91 13.73 10.12 -12.53
CA ARG A 91 12.50 9.78 -13.24
C ARG A 91 11.28 10.51 -12.63
N GLU A 92 10.20 9.78 -12.32
CA GLU A 92 9.01 10.26 -11.58
C GLU A 92 9.20 10.29 -10.06
N PHE A 93 10.31 9.79 -9.56
CA PHE A 93 10.62 9.72 -8.13
C PHE A 93 11.40 10.95 -7.69
N ARG A 94 10.86 11.71 -6.75
CA ARG A 94 11.55 12.78 -6.05
C ARG A 94 11.46 12.55 -4.56
N THR A 95 12.57 12.65 -3.88
CA THR A 95 12.66 12.52 -2.42
C THR A 95 13.23 13.79 -1.82
N MET A 96 12.52 14.36 -0.86
CA MET A 96 13.05 15.40 0.01
C MET A 96 12.97 14.93 1.45
N THR A 97 14.08 15.06 2.19
CA THR A 97 14.14 14.74 3.62
C THR A 97 14.51 15.98 4.39
N GLY A 98 13.85 16.17 5.52
CA GLY A 98 14.05 17.32 6.38
C GLY A 98 13.41 17.13 7.74
N THR A 99 13.26 18.20 8.50
CA THR A 99 12.62 18.20 9.81
C THR A 99 11.36 19.04 9.82
N PHE A 100 10.34 18.58 10.52
CA PHE A 100 9.13 19.32 10.83
C PHE A 100 8.85 19.24 12.33
N ARG A 101 8.93 20.37 13.03
CA ARG A 101 8.76 20.45 14.51
C ARG A 101 9.61 19.40 15.25
N GLY A 102 10.87 19.25 14.84
CA GLY A 102 11.82 18.32 15.43
C GLY A 102 11.67 16.85 14.98
N LYS A 103 10.66 16.49 14.18
CA LYS A 103 10.51 15.16 13.59
C LYS A 103 11.23 15.11 12.24
N ARG A 104 12.09 14.12 12.02
CA ARG A 104 12.71 13.86 10.72
C ARG A 104 11.74 13.12 9.82
N ILE A 105 11.46 13.65 8.63
CA ILE A 105 10.45 13.15 7.68
C ILE A 105 11.06 13.13 6.27
N SER A 106 10.81 12.04 5.55
CA SER A 106 11.03 11.96 4.11
C SER A 106 9.71 12.07 3.37
N VAL A 107 9.64 12.91 2.35
CA VAL A 107 8.53 12.91 1.39
C VAL A 107 9.03 12.36 0.05
N VAL A 108 8.31 11.39 -0.50
CA VAL A 108 8.70 10.65 -1.71
C VAL A 108 7.55 10.65 -2.71
N SER A 109 7.80 11.05 -3.95
CA SER A 109 6.83 10.80 -5.02
C SER A 109 6.94 9.38 -5.55
N THR A 110 5.78 8.81 -5.87
CA THR A 110 5.69 7.44 -6.37
C THR A 110 5.34 7.36 -7.86
N GLY A 111 4.89 8.47 -8.47
CA GLY A 111 4.15 8.37 -9.73
C GLY A 111 2.75 7.80 -9.48
N ILE A 112 2.17 7.15 -10.47
CA ILE A 112 0.80 6.61 -10.48
C ILE A 112 0.85 5.09 -10.61
N GLY A 113 0.08 4.39 -9.77
CA GLY A 113 -0.19 2.97 -9.89
C GLY A 113 0.60 2.07 -8.95
N CYS A 114 0.09 0.86 -8.77
CA CYS A 114 0.64 -0.12 -7.82
C CYS A 114 1.98 -0.71 -8.27
N ASP A 115 2.28 -0.74 -9.56
CA ASP A 115 3.57 -1.12 -10.13
C ASP A 115 4.70 -0.21 -9.63
N ASN A 116 4.46 1.11 -9.62
CA ASN A 116 5.40 2.06 -9.02
C ASN A 116 5.51 1.91 -7.50
N ILE A 117 4.42 1.59 -6.81
CA ILE A 117 4.45 1.31 -5.36
C ILE A 117 5.32 0.10 -5.05
N ASP A 118 5.31 -0.93 -5.91
CA ASP A 118 6.20 -2.08 -5.77
C ASP A 118 7.67 -1.65 -5.74
N ILE A 119 8.09 -0.81 -6.69
CA ILE A 119 9.45 -0.26 -6.75
C ILE A 119 9.75 0.53 -5.47
N VAL A 120 8.89 1.49 -5.15
CA VAL A 120 9.14 2.44 -4.05
C VAL A 120 9.23 1.72 -2.71
N LEU A 121 8.30 0.83 -2.37
CA LEU A 121 8.30 0.18 -1.07
C LEU A 121 9.44 -0.81 -0.89
N ASN A 122 9.77 -1.60 -1.93
CA ASN A 122 10.93 -2.49 -1.88
C ASN A 122 12.24 -1.69 -1.76
N GLU A 123 12.38 -0.57 -2.46
CA GLU A 123 13.59 0.27 -2.35
C GLU A 123 13.65 1.04 -1.02
N LEU A 124 12.53 1.49 -0.45
CA LEU A 124 12.51 2.09 0.89
C LEU A 124 12.87 1.07 1.97
N ASP A 125 12.36 -0.16 1.88
CA ASP A 125 12.75 -1.24 2.78
C ASP A 125 14.24 -1.59 2.64
N ALA A 126 14.74 -1.68 1.40
CA ALA A 126 16.16 -1.94 1.16
C ALA A 126 17.06 -0.85 1.77
N LEU A 127 16.69 0.42 1.62
CA LEU A 127 17.40 1.55 2.26
C LEU A 127 17.39 1.48 3.78
N ALA A 128 16.30 0.99 4.37
CA ALA A 128 16.15 0.86 5.81
C ALA A 128 16.85 -0.37 6.37
N ASN A 129 16.75 -1.51 5.68
CA ASN A 129 16.95 -2.84 6.26
C ASN A 129 18.06 -3.68 5.63
N ILE A 130 18.65 -3.24 4.50
CA ILE A 130 19.77 -3.92 3.88
C ILE A 130 21.05 -3.11 4.08
N ASP A 131 22.13 -3.79 4.45
CA ASP A 131 23.47 -3.22 4.39
C ASP A 131 23.99 -3.30 2.96
N PHE A 132 24.19 -2.16 2.31
CA PHE A 132 24.60 -2.11 0.90
C PHE A 132 26.04 -2.57 0.66
N ALA A 133 26.90 -2.51 1.71
CA ALA A 133 28.28 -2.98 1.59
C ALA A 133 28.38 -4.52 1.58
N THR A 134 27.61 -5.17 2.45
CA THR A 134 27.56 -6.63 2.54
C THR A 134 26.44 -7.25 1.71
N ARG A 135 25.44 -6.45 1.31
CA ARG A 135 24.24 -6.86 0.58
C ARG A 135 23.38 -7.86 1.37
N THR A 136 23.41 -7.78 2.70
CA THR A 136 22.66 -8.66 3.61
C THR A 136 21.68 -7.87 4.44
N LEU A 137 20.67 -8.54 4.96
CA LEU A 137 19.74 -7.93 5.93
C LEU A 137 20.50 -7.45 7.17
N ARG A 138 20.11 -6.29 7.69
CA ARG A 138 20.60 -5.79 8.97
C ARG A 138 20.10 -6.67 10.13
N PRO A 139 20.92 -6.87 11.18
CA PRO A 139 20.48 -7.65 12.34
C PRO A 139 19.25 -7.05 13.06
N GLU A 140 19.15 -5.73 13.07
CA GLU A 140 18.02 -4.99 13.62
C GLU A 140 17.29 -4.28 12.48
N LEU A 141 16.03 -4.67 12.26
CA LEU A 141 15.20 -4.10 11.21
C LEU A 141 14.53 -2.81 11.70
N ARG A 142 14.66 -1.77 10.90
CA ARG A 142 13.92 -0.50 11.06
C ARG A 142 12.49 -0.70 10.59
N ARG A 143 11.55 -0.16 11.35
CA ARG A 143 10.14 -0.14 11.00
C ARG A 143 9.73 1.27 10.57
N LEU A 144 9.41 1.42 9.30
CA LEU A 144 8.95 2.70 8.76
C LEU A 144 7.48 2.96 9.12
N GLU A 145 7.14 4.24 9.33
CA GLU A 145 5.77 4.74 9.41
C GLU A 145 5.46 5.47 8.09
N ILE A 146 4.58 4.90 7.26
CA ILE A 146 4.34 5.35 5.89
C ILE A 146 2.92 5.87 5.77
N VAL A 147 2.75 7.14 5.42
CA VAL A 147 1.45 7.76 5.14
C VAL A 147 1.40 8.19 3.69
N ARG A 148 0.54 7.53 2.90
CA ARG A 148 0.27 7.99 1.54
C ARG A 148 -0.77 9.11 1.57
N LEU A 149 -0.43 10.23 0.94
CA LEU A 149 -1.25 11.42 0.81
C LEU A 149 -1.65 11.61 -0.64
N GLY A 150 -2.92 11.29 -0.95
CA GLY A 150 -3.42 11.21 -2.31
C GLY A 150 -4.65 12.05 -2.60
N THR A 151 -5.16 11.85 -3.82
CA THR A 151 -6.47 12.32 -4.27
C THR A 151 -7.30 11.13 -4.73
N CYS A 152 -8.63 11.25 -4.66
CA CYS A 152 -9.51 10.13 -5.00
C CYS A 152 -10.83 10.59 -5.61
N GLY A 153 -11.57 9.61 -6.14
CA GLY A 153 -12.95 9.79 -6.58
C GLY A 153 -13.93 9.23 -5.53
N GLY A 154 -14.80 10.06 -4.98
CA GLY A 154 -15.85 9.65 -4.03
C GLY A 154 -16.92 8.79 -4.69
N LEU A 155 -17.42 7.78 -3.96
CA LEU A 155 -18.45 6.82 -4.39
C LEU A 155 -19.74 6.89 -3.55
N GLN A 156 -19.79 7.75 -2.55
CA GLN A 156 -20.94 7.86 -1.67
C GLN A 156 -21.47 9.30 -1.62
N PRO A 157 -22.76 9.51 -1.36
CA PRO A 157 -23.31 10.85 -1.15
C PRO A 157 -22.64 11.62 0.00
N PHE A 158 -22.17 10.89 1.02
CA PHE A 158 -21.50 11.46 2.19
C PHE A 158 -19.99 11.67 2.01
N THR A 159 -19.44 11.41 0.81
CA THR A 159 -18.07 11.76 0.43
C THR A 159 -18.05 12.81 -0.69
N PRO A 160 -18.60 14.02 -0.48
CA PRO A 160 -18.58 15.10 -1.48
C PRO A 160 -17.13 15.54 -1.77
N VAL A 161 -16.97 16.31 -2.85
CA VAL A 161 -15.68 16.95 -3.20
C VAL A 161 -15.19 17.78 -2.02
N GLY A 162 -13.89 17.67 -1.70
CA GLY A 162 -13.24 18.30 -0.56
C GLY A 162 -13.21 17.44 0.72
N THR A 163 -13.94 16.32 0.77
CA THR A 163 -13.88 15.38 1.91
C THR A 163 -12.51 14.73 2.00
N PHE A 164 -11.98 14.60 3.23
CA PHE A 164 -10.83 13.75 3.50
C PHE A 164 -11.30 12.34 3.84
N VAL A 165 -10.74 11.35 3.15
CA VAL A 165 -11.05 9.92 3.32
C VAL A 165 -9.79 9.18 3.76
N ALA A 166 -9.92 8.34 4.76
CA ALA A 166 -8.88 7.42 5.21
C ALA A 166 -9.25 5.99 4.80
N SER A 167 -8.35 5.30 4.11
CA SER A 167 -8.51 3.91 3.70
C SER A 167 -8.28 3.00 4.90
N GLU A 168 -9.35 2.65 5.62
CA GLU A 168 -9.28 1.67 6.71
C GLU A 168 -9.04 0.28 6.14
N VAL A 169 -9.72 -0.02 5.02
CA VAL A 169 -9.56 -1.25 4.24
C VAL A 169 -9.33 -0.86 2.79
N SER A 170 -8.43 -1.56 2.12
CA SER A 170 -8.18 -1.40 0.69
C SER A 170 -8.46 -2.69 -0.07
N ILE A 171 -9.22 -2.59 -1.17
CA ILE A 171 -9.46 -3.67 -2.13
C ILE A 171 -8.60 -3.41 -3.35
N GLY A 172 -7.61 -4.25 -3.61
CA GLY A 172 -6.71 -4.14 -4.75
C GLY A 172 -7.24 -4.88 -5.99
N PHE A 173 -7.48 -4.14 -7.07
CA PHE A 173 -7.79 -4.71 -8.40
C PHE A 173 -6.53 -4.94 -9.23
N ASP A 174 -5.38 -4.52 -8.72
CA ASP A 174 -4.08 -4.58 -9.38
C ASP A 174 -3.45 -6.00 -9.39
N GLY A 175 -3.79 -6.82 -8.40
CA GLY A 175 -3.29 -8.18 -8.25
C GLY A 175 -1.84 -8.29 -7.77
N LEU A 176 -1.16 -7.19 -7.43
CA LEU A 176 0.27 -7.14 -7.11
C LEU A 176 0.68 -8.12 -6.00
N LEU A 177 -0.07 -8.15 -4.90
CA LEU A 177 0.27 -9.03 -3.76
C LEU A 177 0.22 -10.54 -4.10
N ASN A 178 -0.44 -10.92 -5.19
CA ASN A 178 -0.48 -12.33 -5.61
C ASN A 178 0.88 -12.84 -6.14
N PHE A 179 1.83 -11.94 -6.44
CA PHE A 179 3.20 -12.29 -6.83
C PHE A 179 4.12 -12.54 -5.64
N TYR A 180 3.68 -12.24 -4.40
CA TYR A 180 4.47 -12.42 -3.19
C TYR A 180 4.00 -13.65 -2.40
N ALA A 181 4.96 -14.45 -1.93
CA ALA A 181 4.69 -15.57 -1.06
C ALA A 181 4.03 -15.09 0.26
N ASP A 182 3.18 -15.94 0.84
CA ASP A 182 2.55 -15.68 2.15
C ASP A 182 1.64 -14.44 2.23
N ARG A 183 1.17 -13.90 1.09
CA ARG A 183 0.26 -12.76 1.07
C ARG A 183 -0.99 -12.97 1.95
N ASN A 184 -1.41 -14.24 2.14
CA ASN A 184 -2.55 -14.59 2.99
C ASN A 184 -2.34 -14.29 4.48
N ARG A 185 -1.11 -13.99 4.92
CA ARG A 185 -0.83 -13.54 6.30
C ARG A 185 -1.33 -12.13 6.57
N VAL A 186 -1.50 -11.31 5.52
CA VAL A 186 -1.93 -9.92 5.61
C VAL A 186 -3.28 -9.67 4.96
N ALA A 187 -3.81 -10.64 4.20
CA ALA A 187 -5.05 -10.52 3.45
C ALA A 187 -6.27 -10.98 4.27
N GLU A 188 -7.39 -10.27 4.09
CA GLU A 188 -8.69 -10.58 4.70
C GLU A 188 -9.49 -11.52 3.78
N LEU A 189 -9.19 -12.83 3.80
CA LEU A 189 -9.77 -13.81 2.87
C LEU A 189 -11.30 -13.91 2.89
N PRO A 190 -11.98 -13.88 4.06
CA PRO A 190 -13.44 -13.87 4.09
C PRO A 190 -14.04 -12.66 3.40
N PHE A 191 -13.41 -11.50 3.53
CA PHE A 191 -13.82 -10.28 2.86
C PHE A 191 -13.64 -10.41 1.34
N GLU A 192 -12.49 -10.90 0.86
CA GLU A 192 -12.25 -11.15 -0.57
C GLU A 192 -13.36 -12.02 -1.17
N GLN A 193 -13.75 -13.07 -0.47
CA GLN A 193 -14.81 -13.98 -0.90
C GLN A 193 -16.17 -13.28 -0.95
N ALA A 194 -16.54 -12.53 0.09
CA ALA A 194 -17.78 -11.76 0.16
C ALA A 194 -17.85 -10.71 -0.96
N PHE A 195 -16.76 -10.00 -1.20
CA PHE A 195 -16.67 -8.99 -2.25
C PHE A 195 -16.86 -9.60 -3.65
N ARG A 196 -16.14 -10.68 -3.98
CA ARG A 196 -16.29 -11.37 -5.27
C ARG A 196 -17.69 -11.88 -5.50
N ALA A 197 -18.33 -12.44 -4.45
CA ALA A 197 -19.72 -12.89 -4.50
C ALA A 197 -20.68 -11.73 -4.81
N HIS A 198 -20.52 -10.59 -4.13
CA HIS A 198 -21.33 -9.39 -4.36
C HIS A 198 -21.18 -8.84 -5.79
N MET A 199 -19.95 -8.78 -6.29
CA MET A 199 -19.66 -8.30 -7.64
C MET A 199 -20.10 -9.28 -8.73
N ASN A 200 -20.45 -10.53 -8.35
CA ASN A 200 -20.74 -11.64 -9.28
C ASN A 200 -19.57 -11.94 -10.23
N TRP A 201 -18.34 -11.87 -9.71
CA TRP A 201 -17.12 -12.16 -10.45
C TRP A 201 -16.69 -13.62 -10.24
N HIS A 202 -17.08 -14.50 -11.17
CA HIS A 202 -16.84 -15.94 -11.09
C HIS A 202 -16.20 -16.45 -12.39
N GLY A 203 -15.24 -17.37 -12.25
CA GLY A 203 -14.61 -18.05 -13.40
C GLY A 203 -14.11 -17.07 -14.45
N GLU A 204 -14.46 -17.30 -15.70
CA GLU A 204 -14.06 -16.47 -16.85
C GLU A 204 -14.67 -15.05 -16.83
N GLN A 205 -15.70 -14.80 -16.02
CA GLN A 205 -16.31 -13.48 -15.85
C GLN A 205 -15.62 -12.65 -14.76
N CYS A 206 -14.54 -13.16 -14.18
CA CYS A 206 -13.78 -12.44 -13.18
C CYS A 206 -12.93 -11.35 -13.85
N ILE A 207 -13.34 -10.09 -13.71
CA ILE A 207 -12.64 -8.93 -14.29
C ILE A 207 -11.33 -8.64 -13.55
N ALA A 208 -11.33 -8.85 -12.21
CA ALA A 208 -10.15 -8.72 -11.37
C ALA A 208 -10.14 -9.85 -10.34
N TYR A 209 -8.96 -10.28 -9.90
CA TYR A 209 -8.80 -11.16 -8.74
C TYR A 209 -8.38 -10.31 -7.54
N PRO A 210 -9.35 -9.72 -6.83
CA PRO A 210 -9.06 -8.75 -5.79
C PRO A 210 -8.42 -9.39 -4.58
N TYR A 211 -7.57 -8.62 -3.91
CA TYR A 211 -7.11 -8.89 -2.56
C TYR A 211 -7.55 -7.77 -1.62
N VAL A 212 -7.72 -8.07 -0.33
CA VAL A 212 -8.20 -7.14 0.68
C VAL A 212 -7.19 -7.06 1.82
N VAL A 213 -6.79 -5.84 2.16
CA VAL A 213 -5.82 -5.55 3.21
C VAL A 213 -6.26 -4.39 4.07
N HIS A 214 -5.85 -4.39 5.34
CA HIS A 214 -6.11 -3.31 6.29
C HIS A 214 -4.94 -2.34 6.37
N ALA A 215 -5.22 -1.09 6.67
CA ALA A 215 -4.22 -0.13 7.13
C ALA A 215 -3.68 -0.56 8.52
N ASP A 216 -2.47 -0.08 8.88
CA ASP A 216 -2.01 -0.20 10.27
C ASP A 216 -2.95 0.57 11.19
N LYS A 217 -3.54 -0.14 12.17
CA LYS A 217 -4.58 0.42 13.03
C LYS A 217 -4.09 1.59 13.88
N GLU A 218 -2.89 1.49 14.44
CA GLU A 218 -2.35 2.53 15.31
C GLU A 218 -2.08 3.82 14.51
N LEU A 219 -1.50 3.68 13.32
CA LEU A 219 -1.24 4.80 12.43
C LEU A 219 -2.54 5.42 11.91
N LEU A 220 -3.52 4.58 11.54
CA LEU A 220 -4.84 5.02 11.11
C LEU A 220 -5.56 5.82 12.21
N ASP A 221 -5.59 5.32 13.44
CA ASP A 221 -6.26 5.98 14.56
C ASP A 221 -5.60 7.33 14.91
N ARG A 222 -4.27 7.42 14.76
CA ARG A 222 -3.52 8.66 15.00
C ARG A 222 -3.74 9.71 13.90
N ILE A 223 -3.73 9.29 12.64
CA ILE A 223 -3.81 10.21 11.49
C ILE A 223 -5.25 10.57 11.16
N ALA A 224 -6.14 9.60 11.11
CA ALA A 224 -7.54 9.78 10.69
C ALA A 224 -8.48 9.99 11.87
N ALA A 225 -8.25 11.04 12.65
CA ALA A 225 -9.16 11.45 13.71
C ALA A 225 -10.59 11.71 13.18
N ASP A 226 -11.46 12.37 13.93
CA ASP A 226 -12.88 12.58 13.59
C ASP A 226 -13.10 13.49 12.35
N ASP A 227 -12.04 14.03 11.77
CA ASP A 227 -12.08 14.91 10.61
C ASP A 227 -11.84 14.20 9.25
N MET A 228 -11.76 12.87 9.25
CA MET A 228 -11.66 12.04 8.04
C MET A 228 -12.74 10.96 8.03
N VAL A 229 -13.34 10.74 6.86
CA VAL A 229 -14.26 9.61 6.65
C VAL A 229 -13.45 8.34 6.48
N ARG A 230 -13.65 7.37 7.38
CA ARG A 230 -13.03 6.03 7.26
C ARG A 230 -13.91 5.12 6.43
N GLY A 231 -13.30 4.26 5.63
CA GLY A 231 -14.05 3.30 4.84
C GLY A 231 -13.18 2.41 3.96
N ILE A 232 -13.85 1.74 3.03
CA ILE A 232 -13.22 0.85 2.07
C ILE A 232 -12.81 1.67 0.85
N THR A 233 -11.54 1.61 0.48
CA THR A 233 -11.00 2.20 -0.75
C THR A 233 -10.77 1.12 -1.79
N VAL A 234 -11.17 1.35 -3.04
CA VAL A 234 -10.83 0.48 -4.16
C VAL A 234 -9.63 1.04 -4.90
N ALA A 235 -8.51 0.32 -4.87
CA ALA A 235 -7.31 0.64 -5.63
C ALA A 235 -7.34 -0.05 -6.99
N CYS A 236 -7.39 0.76 -8.04
CA CYS A 236 -7.57 0.27 -9.41
C CYS A 236 -6.28 0.37 -10.21
N GLY A 237 -5.96 -0.66 -11.00
CA GLY A 237 -4.82 -0.66 -11.94
C GLY A 237 -5.00 0.26 -13.14
N GLY A 238 -5.98 1.17 -13.14
CA GLY A 238 -6.20 2.15 -14.20
C GLY A 238 -7.28 3.17 -13.84
N PHE A 239 -7.22 4.34 -14.48
CA PHE A 239 -8.08 5.47 -14.16
C PHE A 239 -9.44 5.41 -14.88
N TYR A 240 -9.49 4.88 -16.10
CA TYR A 240 -10.72 4.89 -16.93
C TYR A 240 -11.55 3.63 -16.73
N GLY A 241 -11.35 2.59 -17.52
CA GLY A 241 -12.13 1.34 -17.46
C GLY A 241 -12.19 0.71 -16.08
N PRO A 242 -11.06 0.50 -15.38
CA PRO A 242 -11.06 -0.09 -14.04
C PRO A 242 -11.84 0.70 -12.98
N GLN A 243 -12.00 2.01 -13.17
CA GLN A 243 -12.82 2.86 -12.31
C GLN A 243 -14.22 3.17 -12.92
N GLY A 244 -14.65 2.40 -13.91
CA GLY A 244 -15.98 2.57 -14.52
C GLY A 244 -16.15 3.88 -15.29
N ARG A 245 -15.07 4.47 -15.83
CA ARG A 245 -15.14 5.63 -16.73
C ARG A 245 -15.20 5.15 -18.17
N ARG A 246 -16.31 5.42 -18.84
CA ARG A 246 -16.49 5.13 -20.26
C ARG A 246 -16.12 6.37 -21.08
N LEU A 247 -15.14 6.21 -21.97
CA LEU A 247 -14.92 7.14 -23.08
C LEU A 247 -15.39 6.48 -24.39
N ARG A 248 -14.46 6.10 -25.26
CA ARG A 248 -14.78 5.43 -26.54
C ARG A 248 -15.02 3.93 -26.38
N LEU A 249 -14.26 3.27 -25.51
CA LEU A 249 -14.38 1.84 -25.28
C LEU A 249 -15.55 1.52 -24.32
N PRO A 250 -16.35 0.49 -24.61
CA PRO A 250 -17.38 0.01 -23.69
C PRO A 250 -16.73 -0.60 -22.44
N LEU A 251 -17.46 -0.61 -21.33
CA LEU A 251 -17.06 -1.28 -20.09
C LEU A 251 -17.47 -2.75 -20.12
N ALA A 252 -16.63 -3.62 -19.55
CA ALA A 252 -16.96 -5.04 -19.39
C ALA A 252 -18.12 -5.25 -18.41
N ASP A 253 -18.14 -4.48 -17.30
CA ASP A 253 -19.26 -4.41 -16.36
C ASP A 253 -19.72 -2.95 -16.20
N PRO A 254 -20.77 -2.51 -16.94
CA PRO A 254 -21.33 -1.16 -16.82
C PRO A 254 -21.93 -0.86 -15.44
N GLU A 255 -22.32 -1.91 -14.69
CA GLU A 255 -22.93 -1.81 -13.38
C GLU A 255 -21.93 -1.84 -12.20
N ALA A 256 -20.63 -1.99 -12.50
CA ALA A 256 -19.60 -2.13 -11.47
C ALA A 256 -19.66 -1.02 -10.40
N ASN A 257 -19.79 0.25 -10.80
CA ASN A 257 -19.84 1.37 -9.86
C ASN A 257 -21.07 1.31 -8.95
N ARG A 258 -22.24 0.91 -9.48
CA ARG A 258 -23.46 0.74 -8.69
C ARG A 258 -23.33 -0.42 -7.69
N LYS A 259 -22.70 -1.51 -8.09
CA LYS A 259 -22.41 -2.64 -7.19
C LYS A 259 -21.45 -2.21 -6.09
N LEU A 260 -20.38 -1.46 -6.43
CA LEU A 260 -19.40 -0.95 -5.46
C LEU A 260 -20.05 0.01 -4.45
N GLU A 261 -20.90 0.94 -4.93
CA GLU A 261 -21.63 1.88 -4.06
C GLU A 261 -22.51 1.14 -3.04
N ALA A 262 -23.16 0.05 -3.47
CA ALA A 262 -24.04 -0.75 -2.64
C ALA A 262 -23.30 -1.73 -1.70
N PHE A 263 -22.01 -1.97 -1.91
CA PHE A 263 -21.26 -2.94 -1.11
C PHE A 263 -20.93 -2.42 0.27
N THR A 264 -21.19 -3.27 1.28
CA THR A 264 -20.80 -3.04 2.67
C THR A 264 -20.20 -4.30 3.27
N TYR A 265 -19.23 -4.14 4.16
CA TYR A 265 -18.65 -5.24 4.93
C TYR A 265 -18.20 -4.74 6.30
N GLY A 266 -18.56 -5.46 7.36
CA GLY A 266 -18.21 -5.07 8.73
C GLY A 266 -18.71 -3.66 9.15
N GLY A 267 -19.79 -3.17 8.54
CA GLY A 267 -20.31 -1.81 8.78
C GLY A 267 -19.62 -0.71 7.95
N LEU A 268 -18.59 -1.04 7.18
CA LEU A 268 -17.89 -0.11 6.29
C LEU A 268 -18.52 -0.09 4.90
N HIS A 269 -18.53 1.09 4.27
CA HIS A 269 -18.93 1.29 2.88
C HIS A 269 -17.71 1.46 1.97
N VAL A 270 -17.85 1.15 0.68
CA VAL A 270 -16.87 1.59 -0.32
C VAL A 270 -17.01 3.09 -0.49
N THR A 271 -16.02 3.84 -0.01
CA THR A 271 -16.07 5.31 0.03
C THR A 271 -15.51 5.98 -1.21
N ASN A 272 -14.48 5.37 -1.83
CA ASN A 272 -13.75 6.03 -2.90
C ASN A 272 -12.93 5.08 -3.77
N PHE A 273 -12.51 5.61 -4.93
CA PHE A 273 -11.50 5.05 -5.80
C PHE A 273 -10.19 5.82 -5.72
N GLU A 274 -9.07 5.11 -5.76
CA GLU A 274 -7.74 5.61 -6.09
C GLU A 274 -6.90 4.50 -6.74
N MET A 275 -5.57 4.55 -6.75
CA MET A 275 -4.77 3.66 -7.59
C MET A 275 -3.60 2.96 -6.86
N GLU A 276 -3.42 3.12 -5.54
CA GLU A 276 -2.21 2.65 -4.84
C GLU A 276 -2.41 2.09 -3.42
N SER A 277 -3.52 2.41 -2.74
CA SER A 277 -3.70 2.13 -1.30
C SER A 277 -3.56 0.66 -0.91
N SER A 278 -3.98 -0.25 -1.77
CA SER A 278 -3.89 -1.69 -1.55
C SER A 278 -2.43 -2.16 -1.51
N ALA A 279 -1.63 -1.73 -2.47
CA ALA A 279 -0.21 -2.04 -2.53
C ALA A 279 0.55 -1.39 -1.36
N VAL A 280 0.24 -0.12 -1.05
CA VAL A 280 0.86 0.58 0.09
C VAL A 280 0.60 -0.16 1.39
N ALA A 281 -0.64 -0.53 1.69
CA ALA A 281 -0.97 -1.25 2.92
C ALA A 281 -0.39 -2.67 2.91
N GLY A 282 -0.62 -3.42 1.84
CA GLY A 282 -0.26 -4.83 1.78
C GLY A 282 1.25 -5.09 1.80
N LEU A 283 2.02 -4.43 0.93
CA LEU A 283 3.49 -4.60 0.91
C LEU A 283 4.12 -4.10 2.21
N SER A 284 3.66 -2.95 2.74
CA SER A 284 4.18 -2.46 4.02
C SER A 284 3.97 -3.45 5.15
N LEU A 285 2.77 -4.06 5.26
CA LEU A 285 2.50 -5.09 6.26
C LEU A 285 3.38 -6.33 6.07
N MET A 286 3.58 -6.77 4.83
CA MET A 286 4.44 -7.93 4.52
C MET A 286 5.91 -7.67 4.88
N LEU A 287 6.38 -6.43 4.68
CA LEU A 287 7.73 -5.97 5.03
C LEU A 287 7.89 -5.60 6.52
N GLY A 288 6.80 -5.63 7.30
CA GLY A 288 6.82 -5.31 8.73
C GLY A 288 6.74 -3.82 9.05
N HIS A 289 6.39 -2.98 8.08
CA HIS A 289 6.19 -1.54 8.27
C HIS A 289 4.74 -1.20 8.69
N LYS A 290 4.53 0.02 9.18
CA LYS A 290 3.20 0.60 9.40
C LYS A 290 2.83 1.45 8.19
N ALA A 291 1.63 1.28 7.64
CA ALA A 291 1.18 2.11 6.55
C ALA A 291 -0.30 2.41 6.58
N MET A 292 -0.67 3.58 6.06
CA MET A 292 -2.04 3.98 5.75
C MET A 292 -2.09 4.92 4.55
N THR A 293 -3.27 5.03 3.95
CA THR A 293 -3.54 6.01 2.89
C THR A 293 -4.64 6.97 3.34
N CYS A 294 -4.43 8.26 3.12
CA CYS A 294 -5.48 9.27 3.19
C CYS A 294 -5.54 10.08 1.88
N CYS A 295 -6.74 10.40 1.45
CA CYS A 295 -6.99 11.09 0.19
C CYS A 295 -7.98 12.23 0.37
N MET A 296 -7.84 13.26 -0.46
CA MET A 296 -8.88 14.24 -0.66
C MET A 296 -9.75 13.85 -1.86
N VAL A 297 -11.05 13.89 -1.70
CA VAL A 297 -12.02 13.67 -2.78
C VAL A 297 -11.98 14.86 -3.74
N ILE A 298 -11.55 14.64 -4.99
CA ILE A 298 -11.49 15.66 -6.05
C ILE A 298 -12.58 15.49 -7.12
N ALA A 299 -13.24 14.34 -7.13
CA ALA A 299 -14.40 14.08 -7.98
C ALA A 299 -15.36 13.16 -7.22
N ASN A 300 -16.67 13.41 -7.32
CA ASN A 300 -17.69 12.52 -6.76
C ASN A 300 -18.54 11.95 -7.90
N ARG A 301 -18.55 10.62 -7.99
CA ARG A 301 -19.21 9.88 -9.08
C ARG A 301 -20.73 9.93 -8.97
N VAL A 302 -21.28 9.90 -7.76
CA VAL A 302 -22.72 9.95 -7.49
C VAL A 302 -23.26 11.34 -7.80
N ALA A 303 -22.55 12.40 -7.40
CA ALA A 303 -22.95 13.79 -7.63
C ALA A 303 -22.60 14.32 -9.02
N GLY A 304 -21.80 13.60 -9.82
CA GLY A 304 -21.32 14.06 -11.13
C GLY A 304 -20.46 15.34 -11.08
N LYS A 305 -19.81 15.60 -9.93
CA LYS A 305 -19.01 16.81 -9.69
C LYS A 305 -17.52 16.50 -9.68
N ALA A 306 -16.70 17.43 -10.13
CA ALA A 306 -15.25 17.38 -10.06
C ALA A 306 -14.68 18.77 -9.78
N ASP A 307 -13.54 18.81 -9.04
CA ASP A 307 -12.74 20.01 -8.77
C ASP A 307 -11.36 19.84 -9.41
N ALA A 308 -11.09 20.60 -10.46
CA ALA A 308 -9.80 20.60 -11.13
C ALA A 308 -8.76 21.48 -10.42
N GLU A 309 -9.20 22.38 -9.53
CA GLU A 309 -8.33 23.34 -8.80
C GLU A 309 -8.03 22.91 -7.37
N TYR A 310 -8.17 21.65 -7.05
CA TYR A 310 -8.00 21.03 -5.72
C TYR A 310 -6.64 21.34 -5.03
N LYS A 311 -5.65 21.83 -5.77
CA LYS A 311 -4.28 22.05 -5.25
C LYS A 311 -4.24 22.98 -4.03
N ASN A 312 -5.14 23.96 -3.97
CA ASN A 312 -5.21 24.87 -2.83
C ASN A 312 -5.84 24.22 -1.58
N SER A 313 -6.70 23.21 -1.78
CA SER A 313 -7.40 22.53 -0.70
C SER A 313 -6.59 21.39 -0.09
N ILE A 314 -5.65 20.80 -0.86
CA ILE A 314 -4.84 19.66 -0.39
C ILE A 314 -3.82 20.08 0.69
N ASP A 315 -3.45 21.35 0.77
CA ASP A 315 -2.53 21.87 1.80
C ASP A 315 -3.06 21.62 3.22
N LYS A 316 -4.38 21.65 3.41
CA LYS A 316 -4.99 21.30 4.71
C LYS A 316 -4.71 19.85 5.10
N LEU A 317 -4.84 18.92 4.15
CA LEU A 317 -4.55 17.50 4.39
C LEU A 317 -3.04 17.30 4.65
N ILE A 318 -2.17 18.00 3.92
CA ILE A 318 -0.70 17.97 4.15
C ILE A 318 -0.39 18.37 5.59
N ARG A 319 -0.92 19.49 6.09
CA ARG A 319 -0.69 19.97 7.46
C ARG A 319 -1.17 18.98 8.51
N LEU A 320 -2.39 18.43 8.34
CA LEU A 320 -2.94 17.43 9.25
C LEU A 320 -2.03 16.20 9.34
N VAL A 321 -1.54 15.70 8.21
CA VAL A 321 -0.64 14.54 8.19
C VAL A 321 0.71 14.87 8.84
N LEU A 322 1.33 16.02 8.53
CA LEU A 322 2.60 16.45 9.12
C LEU A 322 2.52 16.61 10.65
N GLU A 323 1.39 17.09 11.16
CA GLU A 323 1.20 17.26 12.60
C GLU A 323 1.05 15.91 13.33
N ARG A 324 0.43 14.92 12.67
CA ARG A 324 0.01 13.65 13.27
C ARG A 324 0.94 12.45 12.99
N ILE A 325 1.80 12.54 11.98
CA ILE A 325 2.75 11.46 11.65
C ILE A 325 3.87 11.30 12.69
#